data_7177697a4e8c81db2c964c03ddfc7a71
#
_entry.id   7177697a4e8c81db2c964c03ddfc7a71
#
_cell.length_a   1.000
_cell.length_b   1.000
_cell.length_c   1.000
_cell.angle_alpha   90.00
_cell.angle_beta   90.00
_cell.angle_gamma   90.00
#
_symmetry.space_group_name_H-M   'P 1'
#
loop_
_entity.id
_entity.type
_entity.pdbx_description
1 polymer ?
#
loop_
_entity_poly.entity_id
_entity_poly.type
_entity_poly.pdbx_seq_one_letter_code
_entity_poly.pdbx_strand_id
1 'polypeptide(L)'
;LQAVTNHIHEGRVFRAEEIARAFLQKHPTHVEGMRLLADIGSRLGVQEDAEFLLESAVDLDPDNVQLRLDYIQGLRKRQKFAAALEQAGVLMARDPDNPLFQSHFAIESMQAGDYETALDHFERVLQKIPGDPATLVSRGHALKTYGRTEEAISSYKAATDVAPGQGDAWYGLANLKTYTFGDDELARMQAQFAALDIDHMSRVHIAFALGKAHEDRGDHDAAFLAYAQGNALKHQT
;
A
#
# COMPACT_ATOMS: atom_id res chain seq x y z
N LEU A 1 1.71 -23.61 -15.18
CA LEU A 1 1.76 -22.32 -14.46
C LEU A 1 2.62 -22.39 -13.19
N GLN A 2 2.68 -23.53 -12.48
CA GLN A 2 3.52 -23.66 -11.26
C GLN A 2 4.98 -23.23 -11.48
N ALA A 3 5.57 -23.59 -12.64
CA ALA A 3 6.93 -23.16 -12.98
C ALA A 3 7.05 -21.63 -13.12
N VAL A 4 6.01 -20.94 -13.63
CA VAL A 4 5.96 -19.48 -13.73
C VAL A 4 6.01 -18.87 -12.33
N THR A 5 5.13 -19.32 -11.43
CA THR A 5 5.07 -18.84 -10.05
C THR A 5 6.40 -19.05 -9.33
N ASN A 6 7.03 -20.23 -9.48
CA ASN A 6 8.33 -20.51 -8.88
C ASN A 6 9.41 -19.53 -9.37
N HIS A 7 9.47 -19.28 -10.68
CA HIS A 7 10.44 -18.33 -11.25
C HIS A 7 10.20 -16.89 -10.78
N ILE A 8 8.94 -16.47 -10.60
CA ILE A 8 8.63 -15.16 -10.02
C ILE A 8 9.18 -15.05 -8.59
N HIS A 9 8.95 -16.06 -7.75
CA HIS A 9 9.44 -16.08 -6.36
C HIS A 9 10.97 -16.10 -6.26
N GLU A 10 11.63 -16.71 -7.23
CA GLU A 10 13.10 -16.78 -7.31
C GLU A 10 13.72 -15.53 -7.98
N GLY A 11 12.92 -14.52 -8.33
CA GLY A 11 13.39 -13.30 -8.99
C GLY A 11 13.78 -13.48 -10.47
N ARG A 12 13.56 -14.65 -11.05
CA ARG A 12 13.88 -14.97 -12.46
C ARG A 12 12.76 -14.51 -13.41
N VAL A 13 12.45 -13.21 -13.38
CA VAL A 13 11.26 -12.62 -13.99
C VAL A 13 11.21 -12.83 -15.51
N PHE A 14 12.35 -12.68 -16.22
CA PHE A 14 12.43 -12.90 -17.68
C PHE A 14 12.12 -14.37 -18.07
N ARG A 15 12.57 -15.33 -17.26
CA ARG A 15 12.27 -16.75 -17.51
C ARG A 15 10.79 -17.06 -17.25
N ALA A 16 10.22 -16.45 -16.23
CA ALA A 16 8.78 -16.54 -15.95
C ALA A 16 7.97 -16.00 -17.14
N GLU A 17 8.37 -14.86 -17.70
CA GLU A 17 7.72 -14.24 -18.87
C GLU A 17 7.70 -15.18 -20.08
N GLU A 18 8.86 -15.73 -20.46
CA GLU A 18 8.99 -16.64 -21.58
C GLU A 18 8.03 -17.83 -21.47
N ILE A 19 7.98 -18.46 -20.29
CA ILE A 19 7.10 -19.60 -20.03
C ILE A 19 5.63 -19.20 -20.06
N ALA A 20 5.27 -18.05 -19.45
CA ALA A 20 3.91 -17.55 -19.40
C ALA A 20 3.38 -17.20 -20.80
N ARG A 21 4.20 -16.52 -21.64
CA ARG A 21 3.86 -16.22 -23.03
C ARG A 21 3.66 -17.48 -23.86
N ALA A 22 4.58 -18.46 -23.77
CA ALA A 22 4.45 -19.74 -24.47
C ALA A 22 3.21 -20.54 -24.04
N PHE A 23 2.82 -20.43 -22.76
CA PHE A 23 1.60 -21.03 -22.26
C PHE A 23 0.35 -20.35 -22.85
N LEU A 24 0.29 -19.01 -22.83
CA LEU A 24 -0.85 -18.26 -23.34
C LEU A 24 -1.00 -18.34 -24.86
N GLN A 25 0.08 -18.57 -25.63
CA GLN A 25 -0.04 -18.88 -27.05
C GLN A 25 -0.87 -20.13 -27.30
N LYS A 26 -0.83 -21.12 -26.40
CA LYS A 26 -1.60 -22.37 -26.49
C LYS A 26 -2.97 -22.27 -25.81
N HIS A 27 -3.09 -21.38 -24.84
CA HIS A 27 -4.28 -21.21 -23.99
C HIS A 27 -4.63 -19.72 -23.87
N PRO A 28 -5.05 -19.04 -24.94
CA PRO A 28 -5.15 -17.58 -24.99
C PRO A 28 -6.18 -16.97 -24.05
N THR A 29 -7.17 -17.75 -23.61
CA THR A 29 -8.23 -17.31 -22.68
C THR A 29 -8.04 -17.82 -21.26
N HIS A 30 -6.85 -18.29 -20.92
CA HIS A 30 -6.59 -18.83 -19.58
C HIS A 30 -6.36 -17.69 -18.57
N VAL A 31 -7.38 -17.39 -17.77
CA VAL A 31 -7.45 -16.26 -16.83
C VAL A 31 -6.23 -16.18 -15.90
N GLU A 32 -5.88 -17.27 -15.21
CA GLU A 32 -4.72 -17.29 -14.31
C GLU A 32 -3.38 -17.09 -15.06
N GLY A 33 -3.29 -17.56 -16.29
CA GLY A 33 -2.14 -17.29 -17.15
C GLY A 33 -1.99 -15.82 -17.48
N MET A 34 -3.10 -15.14 -17.81
CA MET A 34 -3.14 -13.69 -18.04
C MET A 34 -2.75 -12.92 -16.78
N ARG A 35 -3.29 -13.31 -15.62
CA ARG A 35 -3.00 -12.68 -14.33
C ARG A 35 -1.51 -12.77 -13.98
N LEU A 36 -0.90 -13.94 -14.13
CA LEU A 36 0.54 -14.14 -13.89
C LEU A 36 1.41 -13.34 -14.88
N LEU A 37 1.03 -13.31 -16.17
CA LEU A 37 1.77 -12.50 -17.15
C LEU A 37 1.62 -11.00 -16.87
N ALA A 38 0.48 -10.56 -16.38
CA ALA A 38 0.26 -9.17 -15.95
C ALA A 38 1.13 -8.80 -14.72
N ASP A 39 1.24 -9.69 -13.72
CA ASP A 39 2.16 -9.48 -12.58
C ASP A 39 3.61 -9.35 -13.06
N ILE A 40 4.04 -10.24 -13.96
CA ILE A 40 5.37 -10.16 -14.58
C ILE A 40 5.55 -8.83 -15.32
N GLY A 41 4.59 -8.43 -16.15
CA GLY A 41 4.63 -7.17 -16.88
C GLY A 41 4.74 -5.96 -15.95
N SER A 42 3.99 -5.98 -14.84
CA SER A 42 4.06 -4.93 -13.81
C SER A 42 5.45 -4.84 -13.15
N ARG A 43 6.11 -5.98 -12.90
CA ARG A 43 7.49 -6.04 -12.35
C ARG A 43 8.54 -5.56 -13.36
N LEU A 44 8.32 -5.82 -14.65
CA LEU A 44 9.19 -5.38 -15.73
C LEU A 44 8.94 -3.91 -16.16
N GLY A 45 7.95 -3.24 -15.56
CA GLY A 45 7.60 -1.87 -15.90
C GLY A 45 6.71 -1.72 -17.13
N VAL A 46 6.22 -2.82 -17.72
CA VAL A 46 5.34 -2.82 -18.90
C VAL A 46 3.88 -2.74 -18.44
N GLN A 47 3.52 -1.57 -17.89
CA GLN A 47 2.23 -1.39 -17.21
C GLN A 47 1.02 -1.43 -18.16
N GLU A 48 1.19 -1.05 -19.44
CA GLU A 48 0.09 -1.05 -20.43
C GLU A 48 -0.34 -2.47 -20.76
N ASP A 49 0.62 -3.35 -21.04
CA ASP A 49 0.33 -4.75 -21.35
C ASP A 49 -0.27 -5.45 -20.12
N ALA A 50 0.24 -5.14 -18.93
CA ALA A 50 -0.29 -5.67 -17.69
C ALA A 50 -1.76 -5.28 -17.46
N GLU A 51 -2.11 -4.00 -17.69
CA GLU A 51 -3.49 -3.53 -17.61
C GLU A 51 -4.39 -4.25 -18.62
N PHE A 52 -3.99 -4.31 -19.90
CA PHE A 52 -4.76 -4.98 -20.93
C PHE A 52 -5.04 -6.45 -20.62
N LEU A 53 -4.03 -7.15 -20.07
CA LEU A 53 -4.20 -8.56 -19.66
C LEU A 53 -5.18 -8.70 -18.49
N LEU A 54 -5.11 -7.79 -17.49
CA LEU A 54 -6.03 -7.82 -16.35
C LEU A 54 -7.46 -7.46 -16.75
N GLU A 55 -7.64 -6.45 -17.61
CA GLU A 55 -8.93 -6.09 -18.18
C GLU A 55 -9.57 -7.28 -18.91
N SER A 56 -8.82 -7.88 -19.84
CA SER A 56 -9.28 -9.06 -20.59
C SER A 56 -9.61 -10.24 -19.68
N ALA A 57 -8.82 -10.44 -18.63
CA ALA A 57 -9.04 -11.53 -17.67
C ALA A 57 -10.30 -11.29 -16.82
N VAL A 58 -10.55 -10.03 -16.38
CA VAL A 58 -11.79 -9.66 -15.67
C VAL A 58 -13.03 -9.83 -16.53
N ASP A 59 -12.94 -9.55 -17.84
CA ASP A 59 -14.04 -9.80 -18.78
C ASP A 59 -14.37 -11.30 -18.93
N LEU A 60 -13.35 -12.16 -18.85
CA LEU A 60 -13.52 -13.61 -18.94
C LEU A 60 -14.02 -14.24 -17.63
N ASP A 61 -13.65 -13.68 -16.48
CA ASP A 61 -14.04 -14.18 -15.15
C ASP A 61 -14.44 -12.99 -14.24
N PRO A 62 -15.62 -12.37 -14.51
CA PRO A 62 -16.04 -11.15 -13.83
C PRO A 62 -16.33 -11.34 -12.33
N ASP A 63 -16.53 -12.58 -11.91
CA ASP A 63 -16.84 -12.94 -10.52
C ASP A 63 -15.58 -13.11 -9.65
N ASN A 64 -14.42 -13.13 -10.24
CA ASN A 64 -13.15 -13.32 -9.55
C ASN A 64 -12.71 -12.08 -8.81
N VAL A 65 -12.92 -12.08 -7.51
CA VAL A 65 -12.60 -10.95 -6.62
C VAL A 65 -11.10 -10.62 -6.67
N GLN A 66 -10.23 -11.62 -6.55
CA GLN A 66 -8.78 -11.39 -6.52
C GLN A 66 -8.30 -10.75 -7.83
N LEU A 67 -8.78 -11.24 -8.95
CA LEU A 67 -8.44 -10.70 -10.27
C LEU A 67 -8.86 -9.23 -10.41
N ARG A 68 -10.05 -8.89 -9.93
CA ARG A 68 -10.54 -7.50 -9.94
C ARG A 68 -9.72 -6.60 -9.02
N LEU A 69 -9.28 -7.11 -7.87
CA LEU A 69 -8.36 -6.37 -6.97
C LEU A 69 -7.00 -6.13 -7.64
N ASP A 70 -6.46 -7.12 -8.33
CA ASP A 70 -5.21 -6.97 -9.11
C ASP A 70 -5.39 -5.92 -10.23
N TYR A 71 -6.55 -5.90 -10.89
CA TYR A 71 -6.87 -4.91 -11.91
C TYR A 71 -6.98 -3.48 -11.33
N ILE A 72 -7.66 -3.31 -10.21
CA ILE A 72 -7.73 -2.03 -9.47
C ILE A 72 -6.32 -1.53 -9.16
N GLN A 73 -5.45 -2.40 -8.66
CA GLN A 73 -4.05 -2.05 -8.37
C GLN A 73 -3.28 -1.64 -9.63
N GLY A 74 -3.47 -2.33 -10.74
CA GLY A 74 -2.88 -1.99 -12.05
C GLY A 74 -3.31 -0.61 -12.53
N LEU A 75 -4.60 -0.32 -12.48
CA LEU A 75 -5.18 0.98 -12.82
C LEU A 75 -4.61 2.11 -11.94
N ARG A 76 -4.50 1.88 -10.63
CA ARG A 76 -3.91 2.82 -9.67
C ARG A 76 -2.45 3.13 -9.99
N LYS A 77 -1.63 2.12 -10.31
CA LYS A 77 -0.22 2.31 -10.72
C LYS A 77 -0.10 3.20 -11.97
N ARG A 78 -1.07 3.14 -12.86
CA ARG A 78 -1.17 3.99 -14.06
C ARG A 78 -1.89 5.32 -13.81
N GLN A 79 -2.22 5.64 -12.57
CA GLN A 79 -2.96 6.86 -12.18
C GLN A 79 -4.34 6.99 -12.84
N LYS A 80 -4.95 5.88 -13.24
CA LYS A 80 -6.30 5.81 -13.78
C LYS A 80 -7.33 5.71 -12.65
N PHE A 81 -7.33 6.71 -11.76
CA PHE A 81 -8.07 6.68 -10.51
C PHE A 81 -9.59 6.55 -10.71
N ALA A 82 -10.16 7.21 -11.72
CA ALA A 82 -11.59 7.08 -12.01
C ALA A 82 -11.99 5.66 -12.40
N ALA A 83 -11.20 4.99 -13.26
CA ALA A 83 -11.44 3.60 -13.63
C ALA A 83 -11.22 2.64 -12.45
N ALA A 84 -10.21 2.89 -11.61
CA ALA A 84 -9.99 2.11 -10.40
C ALA A 84 -11.17 2.21 -9.42
N LEU A 85 -11.72 3.42 -9.23
CA LEU A 85 -12.91 3.66 -8.42
C LEU A 85 -14.15 2.95 -8.97
N GLU A 86 -14.34 2.96 -10.29
CA GLU A 86 -15.42 2.21 -10.93
C GLU A 86 -15.34 0.71 -10.64
N GLN A 87 -14.15 0.12 -10.78
CA GLN A 87 -13.94 -1.31 -10.48
C GLN A 87 -14.13 -1.62 -8.98
N ALA A 88 -13.71 -0.72 -8.10
CA ALA A 88 -13.97 -0.86 -6.67
C ALA A 88 -15.48 -0.76 -6.35
N GLY A 89 -16.21 0.09 -7.09
CA GLY A 89 -17.68 0.20 -7.02
C GLY A 89 -18.38 -1.11 -7.38
N VAL A 90 -17.87 -1.89 -8.35
CA VAL A 90 -18.41 -3.22 -8.67
C VAL A 90 -18.28 -4.18 -7.49
N LEU A 91 -17.16 -4.17 -6.77
CA LEU A 91 -17.00 -4.99 -5.55
C LEU A 91 -17.96 -4.53 -4.45
N MET A 92 -18.09 -3.22 -4.24
CA MET A 92 -19.01 -2.64 -3.27
C MET A 92 -20.47 -2.99 -3.56
N ALA A 93 -20.89 -2.97 -4.84
CA ALA A 93 -22.26 -3.34 -5.23
C ALA A 93 -22.56 -4.83 -4.95
N ARG A 94 -21.54 -5.68 -4.98
CA ARG A 94 -21.64 -7.12 -4.74
C ARG A 94 -21.85 -7.47 -3.27
N ASP A 95 -21.09 -6.82 -2.39
CA ASP A 95 -21.21 -6.98 -0.93
C ASP A 95 -20.85 -5.65 -0.24
N PRO A 96 -21.86 -4.77 -0.04
CA PRO A 96 -21.63 -3.45 0.54
C PRO A 96 -21.12 -3.47 1.99
N ASP A 97 -21.31 -4.59 2.67
CA ASP A 97 -20.92 -4.77 4.05
C ASP A 97 -19.54 -5.39 4.25
N ASN A 98 -18.87 -5.80 3.16
CA ASN A 98 -17.56 -6.42 3.21
C ASN A 98 -16.47 -5.39 3.55
N PRO A 99 -15.73 -5.53 4.67
CA PRO A 99 -14.73 -4.55 5.08
C PRO A 99 -13.60 -4.40 4.04
N LEU A 100 -13.22 -5.49 3.35
CA LEU A 100 -12.21 -5.45 2.30
C LEU A 100 -12.67 -4.57 1.13
N PHE A 101 -13.91 -4.74 0.68
CA PHE A 101 -14.46 -3.96 -0.43
C PHE A 101 -14.65 -2.49 -0.05
N GLN A 102 -15.11 -2.23 1.17
CA GLN A 102 -15.20 -0.87 1.71
C GLN A 102 -13.82 -0.20 1.79
N SER A 103 -12.78 -0.92 2.24
CA SER A 103 -11.42 -0.41 2.32
C SER A 103 -10.87 -0.05 0.93
N HIS A 104 -11.03 -0.93 -0.06
CA HIS A 104 -10.62 -0.64 -1.44
C HIS A 104 -11.38 0.54 -2.03
N PHE A 105 -12.71 0.59 -1.86
CA PHE A 105 -13.51 1.70 -2.34
C PHE A 105 -13.09 3.03 -1.70
N ALA A 106 -12.83 3.04 -0.39
CA ALA A 106 -12.34 4.21 0.32
C ALA A 106 -10.97 4.69 -0.21
N ILE A 107 -10.04 3.76 -0.46
CA ILE A 107 -8.73 4.09 -1.01
C ILE A 107 -8.86 4.71 -2.41
N GLU A 108 -9.68 4.12 -3.28
CA GLU A 108 -9.87 4.66 -4.64
C GLU A 108 -10.64 5.98 -4.64
N SER A 109 -11.61 6.17 -3.74
CA SER A 109 -12.28 7.47 -3.54
C SER A 109 -11.27 8.55 -3.11
N MET A 110 -10.39 8.24 -2.17
CA MET A 110 -9.31 9.14 -1.74
C MET A 110 -8.38 9.51 -2.92
N GLN A 111 -7.97 8.53 -3.74
CA GLN A 111 -7.11 8.75 -4.91
C GLN A 111 -7.81 9.58 -6.00
N ALA A 112 -9.13 9.44 -6.12
CA ALA A 112 -9.95 10.26 -7.01
C ALA A 112 -10.25 11.67 -6.46
N GLY A 113 -9.85 11.97 -5.21
CA GLY A 113 -10.04 13.27 -4.56
C GLY A 113 -11.34 13.40 -3.77
N ASP A 114 -12.14 12.36 -3.69
CA ASP A 114 -13.36 12.32 -2.86
C ASP A 114 -13.03 11.87 -1.43
N TYR A 115 -12.51 12.81 -0.65
CA TYR A 115 -12.07 12.52 0.72
C TYR A 115 -13.23 12.28 1.69
N GLU A 116 -14.39 12.88 1.46
CA GLU A 116 -15.56 12.70 2.33
C GLU A 116 -16.08 11.28 2.24
N THR A 117 -16.31 10.78 1.02
CA THR A 117 -16.68 9.38 0.77
C THR A 117 -15.62 8.42 1.31
N ALA A 118 -14.33 8.70 1.09
CA ALA A 118 -13.26 7.86 1.60
C ALA A 118 -13.28 7.75 3.13
N LEU A 119 -13.43 8.88 3.84
CA LEU A 119 -13.46 8.91 5.30
C LEU A 119 -14.68 8.17 5.87
N ASP A 120 -15.84 8.30 5.26
CA ASP A 120 -17.05 7.58 5.67
C ASP A 120 -16.86 6.05 5.56
N HIS A 121 -16.27 5.58 4.48
CA HIS A 121 -15.99 4.16 4.29
C HIS A 121 -14.87 3.65 5.22
N PHE A 122 -13.80 4.41 5.46
CA PHE A 122 -12.78 4.03 6.46
C PHE A 122 -13.40 3.92 7.86
N GLU A 123 -14.30 4.82 8.23
CA GLU A 123 -15.00 4.75 9.51
C GLU A 123 -15.85 3.48 9.63
N ARG A 124 -16.59 3.09 8.58
CA ARG A 124 -17.36 1.83 8.55
C ARG A 124 -16.46 0.61 8.70
N VAL A 125 -15.27 0.60 8.07
CA VAL A 125 -14.29 -0.48 8.26
C VAL A 125 -13.85 -0.54 9.71
N LEU A 126 -13.50 0.60 10.33
CA LEU A 126 -13.05 0.65 11.73
C LEU A 126 -14.15 0.31 12.74
N GLN A 127 -15.42 0.52 12.40
CA GLN A 127 -16.55 0.03 13.22
C GLN A 127 -16.62 -1.50 13.25
N LYS A 128 -16.25 -2.18 12.15
CA LYS A 128 -16.26 -3.65 12.06
C LYS A 128 -14.96 -4.27 12.55
N ILE A 129 -13.83 -3.62 12.27
CA ILE A 129 -12.50 -4.06 12.65
C ILE A 129 -11.82 -2.91 13.42
N PRO A 130 -12.16 -2.72 14.69
CA PRO A 130 -11.56 -1.66 15.50
C PRO A 130 -10.03 -1.86 15.57
N GLY A 131 -9.29 -0.81 15.24
CA GLY A 131 -7.83 -0.84 15.31
C GLY A 131 -7.14 -1.52 14.12
N ASP A 132 -7.81 -1.71 12.96
CA ASP A 132 -7.09 -2.14 11.75
C ASP A 132 -6.01 -1.11 11.37
N PRO A 133 -4.70 -1.47 11.47
CA PRO A 133 -3.64 -0.49 11.33
C PRO A 133 -3.55 0.10 9.92
N ALA A 134 -3.84 -0.70 8.89
CA ALA A 134 -3.79 -0.26 7.50
C ALA A 134 -4.88 0.77 7.21
N THR A 135 -6.09 0.54 7.73
CA THR A 135 -7.22 1.48 7.61
C THR A 135 -6.95 2.77 8.40
N LEU A 136 -6.39 2.66 9.62
CA LEU A 136 -6.00 3.84 10.41
C LEU A 136 -4.97 4.70 9.67
N VAL A 137 -3.95 4.11 9.07
CA VAL A 137 -2.95 4.84 8.27
C VAL A 137 -3.60 5.50 7.06
N SER A 138 -4.40 4.78 6.30
CA SER A 138 -5.08 5.30 5.10
C SER A 138 -6.03 6.45 5.44
N ARG A 139 -6.79 6.30 6.55
CA ARG A 139 -7.64 7.37 7.11
C ARG A 139 -6.80 8.60 7.50
N GLY A 140 -5.63 8.40 8.13
CA GLY A 140 -4.68 9.46 8.46
C GLY A 140 -4.22 10.23 7.21
N HIS A 141 -3.90 9.51 6.13
CA HIS A 141 -3.52 10.15 4.85
C HIS A 141 -4.67 10.95 4.23
N ALA A 142 -5.89 10.42 4.24
CA ALA A 142 -7.07 11.12 3.76
C ALA A 142 -7.34 12.40 4.57
N LEU A 143 -7.34 12.30 5.90
CA LEU A 143 -7.54 13.43 6.81
C LEU A 143 -6.47 14.52 6.65
N LYS A 144 -5.19 14.14 6.56
CA LYS A 144 -4.07 15.05 6.31
C LYS A 144 -4.28 15.84 5.02
N THR A 145 -4.61 15.14 3.93
CA THR A 145 -4.78 15.78 2.63
C THR A 145 -6.04 16.65 2.57
N TYR A 146 -7.08 16.24 3.27
CA TYR A 146 -8.33 17.01 3.41
C TYR A 146 -8.21 18.21 4.37
N GLY A 147 -7.05 18.35 5.07
CA GLY A 147 -6.78 19.48 5.96
C GLY A 147 -7.21 19.29 7.42
N ARG A 148 -7.67 18.09 7.81
CA ARG A 148 -8.09 17.74 9.18
C ARG A 148 -6.90 17.21 9.99
N THR A 149 -5.90 18.07 10.24
CA THR A 149 -4.58 17.68 10.77
C THR A 149 -4.65 16.99 12.13
N GLU A 150 -5.44 17.50 13.08
CA GLU A 150 -5.54 16.92 14.44
C GLU A 150 -6.13 15.49 14.41
N GLU A 151 -7.10 15.28 13.55
CA GLU A 151 -7.68 13.94 13.37
C GLU A 151 -6.73 13.00 12.64
N ALA A 152 -5.91 13.51 11.71
CA ALA A 152 -4.85 12.73 11.08
C ALA A 152 -3.81 12.27 12.12
N ILE A 153 -3.38 13.17 13.02
CA ILE A 153 -2.49 12.83 14.15
C ILE A 153 -3.12 11.72 14.99
N SER A 154 -4.38 11.88 15.39
CA SER A 154 -5.08 10.87 16.19
C SER A 154 -5.13 9.51 15.50
N SER A 155 -5.37 9.50 14.19
CA SER A 155 -5.45 8.28 13.39
C SER A 155 -4.08 7.57 13.28
N TYR A 156 -3.01 8.31 12.99
CA TYR A 156 -1.65 7.75 12.95
C TYR A 156 -1.18 7.25 14.33
N LYS A 157 -1.48 7.99 15.41
CA LYS A 157 -1.15 7.54 16.78
C LYS A 157 -1.87 6.23 17.12
N ALA A 158 -3.16 6.14 16.82
CA ALA A 158 -3.89 4.90 17.01
C ALA A 158 -3.26 3.73 16.23
N ALA A 159 -2.78 3.98 15.01
CA ALA A 159 -2.06 2.96 14.22
C ALA A 159 -0.74 2.55 14.89
N THR A 160 0.05 3.49 15.41
CA THR A 160 1.31 3.18 16.11
C THR A 160 1.07 2.45 17.43
N ASP A 161 -0.06 2.66 18.09
CA ASP A 161 -0.41 1.98 19.34
C ASP A 161 -0.79 0.51 19.11
N VAL A 162 -1.52 0.24 18.03
CA VAL A 162 -1.94 -1.13 17.67
C VAL A 162 -0.81 -1.92 17.02
N ALA A 163 -0.05 -1.28 16.13
CA ALA A 163 1.03 -1.91 15.36
C ALA A 163 2.29 -1.02 15.37
N PRO A 164 3.09 -1.05 16.45
CA PRO A 164 4.26 -0.19 16.60
C PRO A 164 5.32 -0.38 15.51
N GLY A 165 5.38 -1.57 14.90
CA GLY A 165 6.28 -1.90 13.79
C GLY A 165 5.85 -1.34 12.43
N GLN A 166 4.63 -0.77 12.31
CA GLN A 166 4.15 -0.22 11.05
C GLN A 166 4.75 1.17 10.78
N GLY A 167 5.81 1.18 9.97
CA GLY A 167 6.58 2.38 9.69
C GLY A 167 5.79 3.52 9.05
N ASP A 168 4.78 3.21 8.23
CA ASP A 168 3.95 4.22 7.54
C ASP A 168 3.25 5.17 8.51
N ALA A 169 2.81 4.68 9.68
CA ALA A 169 2.17 5.50 10.69
C ALA A 169 3.16 6.51 11.31
N TRP A 170 4.37 6.06 11.66
CA TRP A 170 5.42 6.94 12.17
C TRP A 170 5.86 7.97 11.13
N TYR A 171 6.02 7.53 9.88
CA TYR A 171 6.36 8.42 8.78
C TYR A 171 5.22 9.41 8.47
N GLY A 172 3.97 8.97 8.61
CA GLY A 172 2.79 9.83 8.51
C GLY A 172 2.84 10.99 9.50
N LEU A 173 3.14 10.71 10.77
CA LEU A 173 3.34 11.71 11.83
C LEU A 173 4.55 12.62 11.53
N ALA A 174 5.69 12.06 11.12
CA ALA A 174 6.90 12.81 10.81
C ALA A 174 6.69 13.83 9.66
N ASN A 175 5.81 13.52 8.72
CA ASN A 175 5.46 14.38 7.60
C ASN A 175 4.43 15.49 7.94
N LEU A 176 3.97 15.56 9.17
CA LEU A 176 3.14 16.65 9.66
C LEU A 176 4.06 17.75 10.24
N LYS A 177 4.08 18.92 9.61
CA LYS A 177 4.97 20.03 10.01
C LYS A 177 4.77 20.53 11.45
N THR A 178 3.58 20.33 11.99
CA THR A 178 3.16 20.77 13.32
C THR A 178 3.32 19.72 14.40
N TYR A 179 3.69 18.49 14.04
CA TYR A 179 3.83 17.39 14.97
C TYR A 179 5.28 17.28 15.47
N THR A 180 5.45 17.19 16.78
CA THR A 180 6.74 16.95 17.45
C THR A 180 6.63 15.69 18.30
N PHE A 181 7.57 14.77 18.13
CA PHE A 181 7.58 13.50 18.87
C PHE A 181 7.98 13.67 20.33
N GLY A 182 7.23 13.04 21.24
CA GLY A 182 7.60 12.92 22.65
C GLY A 182 8.72 11.90 22.90
N ASP A 183 9.23 11.88 24.15
CA ASP A 183 10.33 10.95 24.52
C ASP A 183 9.91 9.48 24.44
N ASP A 184 8.68 9.17 24.85
CA ASP A 184 8.15 7.82 24.76
C ASP A 184 8.01 7.35 23.32
N GLU A 185 7.57 8.23 22.41
CA GLU A 185 7.45 7.92 21.00
C GLU A 185 8.84 7.71 20.36
N LEU A 186 9.82 8.54 20.71
CA LEU A 186 11.21 8.34 20.26
C LEU A 186 11.74 6.98 20.71
N ALA A 187 11.57 6.64 21.98
CA ALA A 187 12.03 5.34 22.53
C ALA A 187 11.34 4.17 21.83
N ARG A 188 10.03 4.25 21.54
CA ARG A 188 9.27 3.25 20.79
C ARG A 188 9.81 3.09 19.37
N MET A 189 10.04 4.18 18.66
CA MET A 189 10.62 4.14 17.30
C MET A 189 12.02 3.50 17.30
N GLN A 190 12.88 3.84 18.27
CA GLN A 190 14.22 3.25 18.40
C GLN A 190 14.14 1.75 18.64
N ALA A 191 13.24 1.29 19.53
CA ALA A 191 13.02 -0.12 19.79
C ALA A 191 12.56 -0.88 18.54
N GLN A 192 11.62 -0.30 17.78
CA GLN A 192 11.13 -0.90 16.53
C GLN A 192 12.20 -0.92 15.44
N PHE A 193 12.99 0.14 15.31
CA PHE A 193 14.08 0.20 14.33
C PHE A 193 15.11 -0.91 14.56
N ALA A 194 15.37 -1.27 15.83
CA ALA A 194 16.28 -2.32 16.22
C ALA A 194 15.67 -3.75 16.15
N ALA A 195 14.36 -3.88 16.04
CA ALA A 195 13.67 -5.17 15.98
C ALA A 195 14.06 -5.98 14.74
N LEU A 196 14.19 -7.31 14.86
CA LEU A 196 14.62 -8.17 13.76
C LEU A 196 13.48 -8.55 12.80
N ASP A 197 12.25 -8.53 13.28
CA ASP A 197 11.04 -8.99 12.61
C ASP A 197 10.26 -7.88 11.88
N ILE A 198 10.79 -6.66 11.85
CA ILE A 198 10.20 -5.54 11.12
C ILE A 198 10.51 -5.65 9.62
N ASP A 199 9.51 -5.40 8.77
CA ASP A 199 9.71 -5.37 7.32
C ASP A 199 10.65 -4.23 6.88
N HIS A 200 11.26 -4.40 5.70
CA HIS A 200 12.28 -3.49 5.20
C HIS A 200 11.78 -2.06 5.02
N MET A 201 10.59 -1.87 4.42
CA MET A 201 10.05 -0.53 4.18
C MET A 201 9.61 0.17 5.46
N SER A 202 9.03 -0.56 6.42
CA SER A 202 8.75 -0.02 7.75
C SER A 202 10.02 0.45 8.45
N ARG A 203 11.12 -0.28 8.32
CA ARG A 203 12.42 0.15 8.84
C ARG A 203 12.92 1.43 8.19
N VAL A 204 12.79 1.56 6.86
CA VAL A 204 13.10 2.82 6.14
C VAL A 204 12.26 3.98 6.69
N HIS A 205 10.96 3.79 6.82
CA HIS A 205 10.04 4.83 7.29
C HIS A 205 10.33 5.26 8.74
N ILE A 206 10.62 4.31 9.63
CA ILE A 206 10.99 4.61 11.01
C ILE A 206 12.34 5.36 11.08
N ALA A 207 13.32 5.02 10.24
CA ALA A 207 14.58 5.76 10.17
C ALA A 207 14.36 7.24 9.82
N PHE A 208 13.51 7.53 8.85
CA PHE A 208 13.16 8.91 8.50
C PHE A 208 12.38 9.61 9.61
N ALA A 209 11.48 8.93 10.31
CA ALA A 209 10.76 9.47 11.46
C ALA A 209 11.70 9.78 12.64
N LEU A 210 12.68 8.91 12.91
CA LEU A 210 13.74 9.14 13.89
C LEU A 210 14.60 10.36 13.52
N GLY A 211 14.96 10.49 12.23
CA GLY A 211 15.69 11.67 11.74
C GLY A 211 14.96 12.96 12.07
N LYS A 212 13.65 13.03 11.75
CA LYS A 212 12.80 14.18 12.08
C LYS A 212 12.69 14.43 13.59
N ALA A 213 12.53 13.36 14.39
CA ALA A 213 12.43 13.49 15.85
C ALA A 213 13.70 14.06 16.48
N HIS A 214 14.88 13.66 16.01
CA HIS A 214 16.16 14.20 16.45
C HIS A 214 16.39 15.63 15.96
N GLU A 215 16.02 15.94 14.72
CA GLU A 215 16.09 17.28 14.15
C GLU A 215 15.28 18.29 14.95
N ASP A 216 14.03 17.96 15.32
CA ASP A 216 13.15 18.80 16.13
C ASP A 216 13.73 19.09 17.54
N ARG A 217 14.61 18.24 18.05
CA ARG A 217 15.32 18.39 19.33
C ARG A 217 16.65 19.11 19.20
N GLY A 218 17.07 19.46 17.99
CA GLY A 218 18.35 20.09 17.71
C GLY A 218 19.55 19.13 17.81
N ASP A 219 19.30 17.81 17.88
CA ASP A 219 20.34 16.77 17.82
C ASP A 219 20.66 16.44 16.35
N HIS A 220 21.42 17.34 15.73
CA HIS A 220 21.72 17.27 14.30
C HIS A 220 22.60 16.07 13.93
N ASP A 221 23.47 15.60 14.82
CA ASP A 221 24.32 14.44 14.56
C ASP A 221 23.50 13.16 14.52
N ALA A 222 22.61 12.96 15.50
CA ALA A 222 21.69 11.80 15.51
C ALA A 222 20.69 11.88 14.36
N ALA A 223 20.18 13.07 14.02
CA ALA A 223 19.29 13.26 12.87
C ALA A 223 19.98 12.87 11.55
N PHE A 224 21.22 13.33 11.33
CA PHE A 224 22.00 12.97 10.15
C PHE A 224 22.22 11.45 10.03
N LEU A 225 22.60 10.81 11.14
CA LEU A 225 22.79 9.34 11.17
C LEU A 225 21.51 8.58 10.82
N ALA A 226 20.37 8.98 11.38
CA ALA A 226 19.09 8.33 11.11
C ALA A 226 18.66 8.51 9.64
N TYR A 227 18.78 9.71 9.08
CA TYR A 227 18.51 9.96 7.66
C TYR A 227 19.47 9.18 6.74
N ALA A 228 20.77 9.11 7.08
CA ALA A 228 21.74 8.35 6.31
C ALA A 228 21.42 6.84 6.31
N GLN A 229 21.01 6.29 7.46
CA GLN A 229 20.55 4.89 7.57
C GLN A 229 19.29 4.65 6.73
N GLY A 230 18.29 5.54 6.81
CA GLY A 230 17.07 5.45 6.02
C GLY A 230 17.35 5.46 4.50
N ASN A 231 18.25 6.35 4.05
CA ASN A 231 18.66 6.40 2.66
C ASN A 231 19.42 5.15 2.24
N ALA A 232 20.37 4.65 3.05
CA ALA A 232 21.12 3.43 2.76
C ALA A 232 20.20 2.20 2.63
N LEU A 233 19.21 2.07 3.51
CA LEU A 233 18.18 1.03 3.42
C LEU A 233 17.36 1.17 2.14
N LYS A 234 16.89 2.37 1.82
CA LYS A 234 16.09 2.62 0.62
C LYS A 234 16.80 2.26 -0.69
N HIS A 235 18.12 2.38 -0.74
CA HIS A 235 18.91 2.01 -1.92
C HIS A 235 19.10 0.49 -2.07
N GLN A 236 18.71 -0.31 -1.09
CA GLN A 236 18.77 -1.78 -1.17
C GLN A 236 17.49 -2.40 -1.75
N THR A 237 16.49 -1.60 -2.05
CA THR A 237 15.22 -1.97 -2.73
C THR A 237 15.31 -1.65 -4.20
#